data_2cb9828200bcee805f07a830941c984a
#
_entry.id   2cb9828200bcee805f07a830941c984a
#
_cell.length_a   1.000
_cell.length_b   1.000
_cell.length_c   1.000
_cell.angle_alpha   90.00
_cell.angle_beta   90.00
_cell.angle_gamma   90.00
#
_symmetry.space_group_name_H-M   'P 1'
#
loop_
_entity.id
_entity.type
_entity.pdbx_description
1 polymer ?
#
loop_
_entity_poly.entity_id
_entity_poly.type
_entity_poly.pdbx_seq_one_letter_code
_entity_poly.pdbx_strand_id
1 'polypeptide(L)'
;MKKIFISLVSLLLFTSCVLHVYSFTSTNYNNDKISIKANLVDEQKENSPLNYIYIYDKKSNATEHHKIKILSPTIKIVSNGKEYVITPNSETIHIYKQGVVITNDFKAYIGKVQLDDGTIIDIPPLSFKKTVYVERYSVISDTINAGRKAKKIFSGTVEDYKKQKK
;
A
#
# COMPACT_ATOMS: atom_id res chain seq x y z
N MET A 1 24.59 43.15 1.29
CA MET A 1 24.77 41.72 1.43
C MET A 1 23.99 41.10 2.61
N LYS A 2 24.01 41.64 3.84
CA LYS A 2 23.24 41.08 4.99
C LYS A 2 21.72 40.96 4.75
N LYS A 3 21.08 41.92 4.08
CA LYS A 3 19.60 41.91 3.85
C LYS A 3 19.17 40.82 2.85
N ILE A 4 20.02 40.49 1.85
CA ILE A 4 19.75 39.45 0.85
C ILE A 4 19.88 38.06 1.50
N PHE A 5 20.84 37.91 2.41
CA PHE A 5 21.06 36.65 3.13
C PHE A 5 19.88 36.32 4.06
N ILE A 6 19.33 37.32 4.77
CA ILE A 6 18.17 37.18 5.65
C ILE A 6 16.92 36.81 4.84
N SER A 7 16.74 37.41 3.66
CA SER A 7 15.61 37.10 2.77
C SER A 7 15.72 35.67 2.22
N LEU A 8 16.91 35.20 1.85
CA LEU A 8 17.12 33.84 1.36
C LEU A 8 16.88 32.79 2.46
N VAL A 9 17.36 33.06 3.67
CA VAL A 9 17.14 32.17 4.84
C VAL A 9 15.67 32.14 5.23
N SER A 10 14.95 33.26 5.17
CA SER A 10 13.51 33.28 5.46
C SER A 10 12.69 32.50 4.41
N LEU A 11 13.09 32.52 3.13
CA LEU A 11 12.44 31.74 2.08
C LEU A 11 12.60 30.22 2.28
N LEU A 12 13.73 29.78 2.78
CA LEU A 12 14.00 28.36 3.12
C LEU A 12 13.19 27.90 4.35
N LEU A 13 12.81 28.81 5.25
CA LEU A 13 12.04 28.49 6.45
C LEU A 13 10.59 28.08 6.17
N PHE A 14 10.05 28.38 4.99
CA PHE A 14 8.67 28.07 4.61
C PHE A 14 8.52 26.86 3.68
N THR A 15 9.60 26.16 3.33
CA THR A 15 9.50 24.96 2.50
C THR A 15 8.91 23.82 3.30
N SER A 16 7.61 23.60 3.18
CA SER A 16 6.95 22.39 3.65
C SER A 16 6.87 21.40 2.49
N CYS A 17 7.34 20.18 2.70
CA CYS A 17 7.17 19.08 1.75
C CYS A 17 5.86 18.36 2.01
N VAL A 18 5.16 18.00 0.94
CA VAL A 18 3.97 17.16 1.01
C VAL A 18 4.31 15.80 0.41
N LEU A 19 4.20 14.76 1.21
CA LEU A 19 4.41 13.38 0.78
C LEU A 19 3.06 12.73 0.50
N HIS A 20 2.94 12.09 -0.64
CA HIS A 20 1.81 11.24 -1.00
C HIS A 20 2.29 9.79 -1.01
N VAL A 21 1.61 8.92 -0.29
CA VAL A 21 1.87 7.48 -0.29
C VAL A 21 0.60 6.78 -0.76
N TYR A 22 0.69 6.14 -1.90
CA TYR A 22 -0.41 5.40 -2.51
C TYR A 22 -0.32 3.92 -2.14
N SER A 23 -1.47 3.27 -1.99
CA SER A 23 -1.57 1.84 -1.72
C SER A 23 -2.90 1.29 -2.21
N PHE A 24 -3.07 -0.03 -2.15
CA PHE A 24 -4.37 -0.66 -2.28
C PHE A 24 -4.81 -1.24 -0.94
N THR A 25 -6.02 -0.92 -0.51
CA THR A 25 -6.59 -1.40 0.75
C THR A 25 -7.81 -2.26 0.47
N SER A 26 -7.87 -3.43 1.09
CA SER A 26 -9.07 -4.26 1.06
C SER A 26 -10.19 -3.60 1.87
N THR A 27 -11.38 -3.54 1.29
CA THR A 27 -12.53 -2.84 1.89
C THR A 27 -13.53 -3.79 2.55
N ASN A 28 -13.40 -5.09 2.32
CA ASN A 28 -14.42 -6.08 2.71
C ASN A 28 -13.85 -7.29 3.45
N TYR A 29 -12.61 -7.23 3.95
CA TYR A 29 -12.00 -8.35 4.62
C TYR A 29 -11.28 -7.93 5.90
N ASN A 30 -11.66 -8.58 6.99
CA ASN A 30 -10.94 -8.54 8.25
C ASN A 30 -10.88 -9.97 8.81
N ASN A 31 -9.71 -10.40 9.21
CA ASN A 31 -9.50 -11.73 9.79
C ASN A 31 -8.52 -11.62 10.95
N ASP A 32 -8.75 -12.37 12.02
CA ASP A 32 -7.93 -12.26 13.24
C ASP A 32 -6.57 -12.94 13.11
N LYS A 33 -6.44 -13.92 12.22
CA LYS A 33 -5.22 -14.74 12.05
C LYS A 33 -4.31 -14.19 10.95
N ILE A 34 -4.87 -13.71 9.84
CA ILE A 34 -4.09 -13.28 8.68
C ILE A 34 -4.33 -11.82 8.33
N SER A 35 -3.37 -11.21 7.68
CA SER A 35 -3.49 -9.90 7.04
C SER A 35 -3.07 -9.99 5.58
N ILE A 36 -3.71 -9.16 4.75
CA ILE A 36 -3.48 -9.14 3.29
C ILE A 36 -3.14 -7.71 2.90
N LYS A 37 -1.98 -7.54 2.28
CA LYS A 37 -1.49 -6.24 1.78
C LYS A 37 -1.28 -6.30 0.27
N ALA A 38 -1.55 -5.20 -0.40
CA ALA A 38 -1.35 -5.05 -1.84
C ALA A 38 -0.45 -3.83 -2.08
N ASN A 39 0.76 -4.08 -2.56
CA ASN A 39 1.81 -3.08 -2.68
C ASN A 39 1.99 -2.64 -4.14
N LEU A 40 2.26 -1.36 -4.35
CA LEU A 40 2.60 -0.77 -5.64
C LEU A 40 4.08 -0.97 -5.97
N VAL A 41 4.44 -0.83 -7.25
CA VAL A 41 5.85 -0.78 -7.69
C VAL A 41 6.53 0.47 -7.14
N ASP A 42 5.80 1.60 -7.14
CA ASP A 42 6.26 2.88 -6.59
C ASP A 42 5.10 3.54 -5.83
N GLU A 43 5.18 3.53 -4.51
CA GLU A 43 4.13 4.05 -3.64
C GLU A 43 4.02 5.58 -3.67
N GLN A 44 4.96 6.29 -4.26
CA GLN A 44 4.90 7.75 -4.40
C GLN A 44 4.19 8.20 -5.68
N LYS A 45 3.88 7.27 -6.59
CA LYS A 45 3.21 7.57 -7.86
C LYS A 45 1.77 7.05 -7.89
N GLU A 46 0.82 7.94 -8.14
CA GLU A 46 -0.60 7.58 -8.24
C GLU A 46 -0.86 6.49 -9.29
N ASN A 47 -0.23 6.59 -10.46
CA ASN A 47 -0.43 5.64 -11.57
C ASN A 47 0.52 4.43 -11.53
N SER A 48 1.21 4.22 -10.40
CA SER A 48 2.05 3.06 -10.23
C SER A 48 1.21 1.78 -10.26
N PRO A 49 1.68 0.73 -10.97
CA PRO A 49 0.96 -0.52 -11.03
C PRO A 49 1.08 -1.33 -9.72
N LEU A 50 0.13 -2.21 -9.50
CA LEU A 50 0.16 -3.23 -8.45
C LEU A 50 1.37 -4.15 -8.66
N ASN A 51 2.25 -4.20 -7.67
CA ASN A 51 3.45 -5.04 -7.71
C ASN A 51 3.13 -6.48 -7.27
N TYR A 52 2.62 -6.60 -6.05
CA TYR A 52 2.27 -7.90 -5.48
C TYR A 52 1.18 -7.79 -4.40
N ILE A 53 0.51 -8.89 -4.16
CA ILE A 53 -0.33 -9.11 -2.98
C ILE A 53 0.43 -10.05 -2.05
N TYR A 54 0.54 -9.68 -0.79
CA TYR A 54 1.21 -10.44 0.24
C TYR A 54 0.23 -10.83 1.35
N ILE A 55 0.26 -12.10 1.73
CA ILE A 55 -0.58 -12.65 2.80
C ILE A 55 0.37 -13.07 3.92
N TYR A 56 0.12 -12.62 5.14
CA TYR A 56 0.96 -12.95 6.27
C TYR A 56 0.14 -13.29 7.52
N ASP A 57 0.68 -14.19 8.34
CA ASP A 57 0.16 -14.53 9.65
C ASP A 57 0.38 -13.34 10.59
N LYS A 58 -0.65 -12.89 11.28
CA LYS A 58 -0.58 -11.79 12.25
C LYS A 58 0.28 -12.12 13.48
N LYS A 59 0.55 -13.40 13.74
CA LYS A 59 1.48 -13.82 14.78
C LYS A 59 2.94 -13.65 14.38
N SER A 60 3.24 -13.55 13.06
CA SER A 60 4.60 -13.29 12.58
C SER A 60 5.13 -11.96 13.10
N ASN A 61 6.37 -11.96 13.55
CA ASN A 61 7.09 -10.79 14.04
C ASN A 61 8.51 -10.76 13.47
N ALA A 62 9.36 -9.85 13.93
CA ALA A 62 10.72 -9.69 13.40
C ALA A 62 11.63 -10.91 13.66
N THR A 63 11.33 -11.72 14.67
CA THR A 63 12.15 -12.88 15.10
C THR A 63 11.52 -14.21 14.72
N GLU A 64 10.21 -14.25 14.50
CA GLU A 64 9.45 -15.48 14.22
C GLU A 64 8.56 -15.26 12.99
N HIS A 65 8.92 -15.94 11.91
CA HIS A 65 8.21 -15.85 10.62
C HIS A 65 7.36 -17.10 10.41
N HIS A 66 6.03 -16.95 10.49
CA HIS A 66 5.06 -17.98 10.21
C HIS A 66 4.72 -17.97 8.72
N LYS A 67 4.99 -19.08 8.04
CA LYS A 67 4.73 -19.21 6.60
C LYS A 67 3.26 -19.44 6.32
N ILE A 68 2.83 -18.93 5.17
CA ILE A 68 1.49 -19.20 4.64
C ILE A 68 1.64 -19.83 3.27
N LYS A 69 0.86 -20.88 3.02
CA LYS A 69 0.78 -21.56 1.73
C LYS A 69 -0.56 -21.24 1.06
N ILE A 70 -0.51 -20.66 -0.14
CA ILE A 70 -1.70 -20.52 -0.99
C ILE A 70 -1.99 -21.88 -1.61
N LEU A 71 -3.18 -22.44 -1.39
CA LEU A 71 -3.54 -23.78 -1.85
C LEU A 71 -4.05 -23.79 -3.30
N SER A 72 -4.50 -22.67 -3.81
CA SER A 72 -4.98 -22.55 -5.20
C SER A 72 -3.78 -22.50 -6.15
N PRO A 73 -3.75 -23.32 -7.21
CA PRO A 73 -2.67 -23.30 -8.20
C PRO A 73 -2.63 -22.01 -9.01
N THR A 74 -3.76 -21.36 -9.15
CA THR A 74 -3.90 -20.04 -9.78
C THR A 74 -4.86 -19.19 -8.97
N ILE A 75 -4.70 -17.88 -9.07
CA ILE A 75 -5.63 -16.89 -8.55
C ILE A 75 -6.15 -16.03 -9.68
N LYS A 76 -7.35 -15.51 -9.50
CA LYS A 76 -7.98 -14.61 -10.48
C LYS A 76 -8.00 -13.19 -9.94
N ILE A 77 -7.63 -12.21 -10.80
CA ILE A 77 -7.77 -10.79 -10.52
C ILE A 77 -8.64 -10.17 -11.60
N VAL A 78 -9.61 -9.35 -11.20
CA VAL A 78 -10.50 -8.63 -12.11
C VAL A 78 -10.33 -7.13 -11.91
N SER A 79 -9.94 -6.41 -12.94
CA SER A 79 -9.81 -4.95 -12.93
C SER A 79 -10.29 -4.36 -14.25
N ASN A 80 -11.12 -3.32 -14.20
CA ASN A 80 -11.69 -2.66 -15.38
C ASN A 80 -12.38 -3.64 -16.36
N GLY A 81 -13.10 -4.64 -15.83
CA GLY A 81 -13.78 -5.65 -16.65
C GLY A 81 -12.86 -6.70 -17.30
N LYS A 82 -11.54 -6.58 -17.12
CA LYS A 82 -10.58 -7.59 -17.59
C LYS A 82 -10.25 -8.57 -16.47
N GLU A 83 -10.10 -9.82 -16.86
CA GLU A 83 -9.71 -10.92 -15.97
C GLU A 83 -8.25 -11.32 -16.25
N TYR A 84 -7.50 -11.53 -15.18
CA TYR A 84 -6.10 -11.96 -15.20
C TYR A 84 -5.96 -13.19 -14.32
N VAL A 85 -5.27 -14.21 -14.83
CA VAL A 85 -4.94 -15.42 -14.11
C VAL A 85 -3.47 -15.36 -13.72
N ILE A 86 -3.18 -15.47 -12.42
CA ILE A 86 -1.86 -15.30 -11.84
C ILE A 86 -1.47 -16.58 -11.11
N THR A 87 -0.22 -17.01 -11.27
CA THR A 87 0.34 -18.13 -10.50
C THR A 87 0.96 -17.59 -9.21
N PRO A 88 0.46 -17.98 -8.02
CA PRO A 88 1.04 -17.56 -6.76
C PRO A 88 2.38 -18.25 -6.49
N ASN A 89 3.25 -17.57 -5.72
CA ASN A 89 4.48 -18.16 -5.22
C ASN A 89 4.43 -18.10 -3.69
N SER A 90 4.12 -19.24 -3.06
CA SER A 90 3.94 -19.33 -1.61
C SER A 90 2.94 -18.29 -1.08
N GLU A 91 3.35 -17.42 -0.16
CA GLU A 91 2.55 -16.35 0.47
C GLU A 91 2.45 -15.06 -0.36
N THR A 92 3.23 -14.97 -1.46
CA THR A 92 3.33 -13.78 -2.30
C THR A 92 2.77 -14.04 -3.69
N ILE A 93 1.91 -13.16 -4.14
CA ILE A 93 1.30 -13.17 -5.46
C ILE A 93 1.91 -12.03 -6.26
N HIS A 94 2.97 -12.31 -7.01
CA HIS A 94 3.61 -11.32 -7.87
C HIS A 94 2.75 -11.07 -9.11
N ILE A 95 2.33 -9.82 -9.32
CA ILE A 95 1.47 -9.41 -10.43
C ILE A 95 2.31 -8.76 -11.54
N TYR A 96 3.05 -7.72 -11.20
CA TYR A 96 3.84 -6.97 -12.16
C TYR A 96 4.93 -7.83 -12.82
N LYS A 97 5.58 -8.72 -12.07
CA LYS A 97 6.59 -9.65 -12.59
C LYS A 97 6.02 -10.64 -13.62
N GLN A 98 4.72 -10.90 -13.60
CA GLN A 98 4.03 -11.75 -14.58
C GLN A 98 3.46 -10.96 -15.78
N GLY A 99 3.90 -9.70 -15.96
CA GLY A 99 3.52 -8.85 -17.08
C GLY A 99 2.13 -8.23 -16.96
N VAL A 100 1.48 -8.34 -15.81
CA VAL A 100 0.14 -7.80 -15.58
C VAL A 100 0.22 -6.40 -14.96
N VAL A 101 -0.42 -5.42 -15.61
CA VAL A 101 -0.42 -4.01 -15.18
C VAL A 101 -1.81 -3.65 -14.66
N ILE A 102 -1.94 -3.43 -13.36
CA ILE A 102 -3.17 -3.02 -12.68
C ILE A 102 -2.91 -1.71 -11.94
N THR A 103 -3.58 -0.65 -12.36
CA THR A 103 -3.41 0.71 -11.79
C THR A 103 -4.67 1.23 -11.09
N ASN A 104 -5.80 0.54 -11.26
CA ASN A 104 -7.11 0.93 -10.71
C ASN A 104 -7.61 -0.11 -9.69
N ASP A 105 -8.73 0.20 -9.06
CA ASP A 105 -9.45 -0.72 -8.19
C ASP A 105 -9.61 -2.10 -8.82
N PHE A 106 -9.54 -3.14 -8.00
CA PHE A 106 -9.63 -4.51 -8.49
C PHE A 106 -10.28 -5.45 -7.47
N LYS A 107 -10.70 -6.61 -7.95
CA LYS A 107 -11.11 -7.75 -7.13
C LYS A 107 -10.10 -8.88 -7.28
N ALA A 108 -9.78 -9.54 -6.17
CA ALA A 108 -8.90 -10.71 -6.15
C ALA A 108 -9.65 -11.92 -5.57
N TYR A 109 -9.51 -13.08 -6.25
CA TYR A 109 -10.09 -14.36 -5.87
C TYR A 109 -8.93 -15.30 -5.53
N ILE A 110 -8.53 -15.33 -4.25
CA ILE A 110 -7.35 -16.06 -3.80
C ILE A 110 -7.71 -17.50 -3.43
N GLY A 111 -8.89 -17.72 -2.84
CA GLY A 111 -9.34 -19.03 -2.37
C GLY A 111 -8.73 -19.38 -1.02
N LYS A 112 -8.24 -20.62 -0.87
CA LYS A 112 -7.81 -21.15 0.42
C LYS A 112 -6.32 -20.95 0.66
N VAL A 113 -5.98 -20.62 1.90
CA VAL A 113 -4.60 -20.58 2.40
C VAL A 113 -4.45 -21.50 3.61
N GLN A 114 -3.25 -22.04 3.82
CA GLN A 114 -2.91 -22.86 4.96
C GLN A 114 -1.80 -22.18 5.77
N LEU A 115 -2.00 -22.09 7.08
CA LEU A 115 -1.01 -21.63 8.06
C LEU A 115 -0.06 -22.77 8.46
N ASP A 116 1.05 -22.43 9.11
CA ASP A 116 2.05 -23.41 9.60
C ASP A 116 1.45 -24.43 10.59
N ASP A 117 0.44 -24.02 11.37
CA ASP A 117 -0.27 -24.91 12.30
C ASP A 117 -1.28 -25.86 11.62
N GLY A 118 -1.32 -25.84 10.28
CA GLY A 118 -2.25 -26.63 9.47
C GLY A 118 -3.64 -26.02 9.33
N THR A 119 -3.94 -24.90 9.99
CA THR A 119 -5.25 -24.22 9.87
C THR A 119 -5.47 -23.77 8.42
N ILE A 120 -6.64 -24.11 7.86
CA ILE A 120 -7.06 -23.67 6.54
C ILE A 120 -8.04 -22.53 6.69
N ILE A 121 -7.77 -21.44 5.98
CA ILE A 121 -8.61 -20.23 5.93
C ILE A 121 -9.13 -20.08 4.49
N ASP A 122 -10.44 -19.96 4.32
CA ASP A 122 -11.07 -19.63 3.05
C ASP A 122 -11.19 -18.11 2.95
N ILE A 123 -10.55 -17.54 1.93
CA ILE A 123 -10.54 -16.10 1.69
C ILE A 123 -11.66 -15.77 0.70
N PRO A 124 -12.69 -15.03 1.10
CA PRO A 124 -13.73 -14.61 0.18
C PRO A 124 -13.16 -13.68 -0.90
N PRO A 125 -13.92 -13.42 -1.98
CA PRO A 125 -13.50 -12.45 -2.98
C PRO A 125 -13.17 -11.09 -2.33
N LEU A 126 -11.94 -10.61 -2.52
CA LEU A 126 -11.45 -9.35 -1.95
C LEU A 126 -11.67 -8.20 -2.91
N SER A 127 -12.19 -7.09 -2.39
CA SER A 127 -12.28 -5.83 -3.14
C SER A 127 -11.21 -4.87 -2.67
N PHE A 128 -10.34 -4.42 -3.56
CA PHE A 128 -9.28 -3.48 -3.28
C PHE A 128 -9.59 -2.12 -3.88
N LYS A 129 -9.52 -1.10 -3.04
CA LYS A 129 -9.63 0.32 -3.42
C LYS A 129 -8.26 0.97 -3.38
N LYS A 130 -7.99 1.81 -4.37
CA LYS A 130 -6.79 2.64 -4.36
C LYS A 130 -6.95 3.73 -3.31
N THR A 131 -6.00 3.79 -2.38
CA THR A 131 -5.98 4.74 -1.27
C THR A 131 -4.74 5.63 -1.35
N VAL A 132 -4.82 6.78 -0.71
CA VAL A 132 -3.70 7.71 -0.55
C VAL A 132 -3.61 8.18 0.90
N TYR A 133 -2.41 8.16 1.42
CA TYR A 133 -2.03 8.82 2.66
C TYR A 133 -1.22 10.06 2.33
N VAL A 134 -1.62 11.22 2.84
CA VAL A 134 -0.96 12.50 2.58
C VAL A 134 -0.51 13.10 3.89
N GLU A 135 0.76 13.40 3.98
CA GLU A 135 1.35 14.08 5.11
C GLU A 135 2.15 15.31 4.68
N ARG A 136 2.22 16.28 5.58
CA ARG A 136 3.08 17.46 5.44
C ARG A 136 4.13 17.43 6.53
N TYR A 137 5.36 17.69 6.16
CA TYR A 137 6.45 17.84 7.10
C TYR A 137 7.27 19.09 6.78
N SER A 138 7.88 19.67 7.81
CA SER A 138 8.82 20.78 7.67
C SER A 138 10.23 20.24 7.73
N VAL A 139 11.01 20.47 6.71
CA VAL A 139 12.42 20.04 6.63
C VAL A 139 13.23 20.58 7.82
N ILE A 140 12.93 21.81 8.26
CA ILE A 140 13.63 22.47 9.38
C ILE A 140 13.23 21.82 10.71
N SER A 141 11.94 21.55 10.92
CA SER A 141 11.48 20.89 12.14
C SER A 141 12.13 19.51 12.33
N ASP A 142 12.35 18.78 11.24
CA ASP A 142 13.01 17.48 11.27
C ASP A 142 14.50 17.58 11.65
N THR A 143 15.17 18.64 11.16
CA THR A 143 16.59 18.88 11.45
C THR A 143 16.82 19.35 12.89
N ILE A 144 15.96 20.22 13.41
CA ILE A 144 16.12 20.82 14.76
C ILE A 144 15.65 19.86 15.86
N ASN A 145 14.59 19.08 15.63
CA ASN A 145 13.96 18.27 16.67
C ASN A 145 14.40 16.79 16.66
N ALA A 146 15.43 16.43 15.90
CA ALA A 146 15.93 15.07 15.77
C ALA A 146 14.82 14.01 15.51
N GLY A 147 13.73 14.40 14.86
CA GLY A 147 12.63 13.48 14.55
C GLY A 147 11.58 14.10 13.62
N ARG A 148 11.10 13.30 12.67
CA ARG A 148 10.11 13.71 11.67
C ARG A 148 8.76 13.96 12.34
N LYS A 149 8.35 15.21 12.49
CA LYS A 149 7.01 15.60 12.94
C LYS A 149 6.10 15.82 11.72
N ALA A 150 5.69 14.72 11.08
CA ALA A 150 4.73 14.78 9.99
C ALA A 150 3.32 15.08 10.53
N LYS A 151 2.62 16.00 9.87
CA LYS A 151 1.21 16.26 10.11
C LYS A 151 0.38 15.55 9.04
N LYS A 152 -0.43 14.59 9.45
CA LYS A 152 -1.41 13.95 8.56
C LYS A 152 -2.36 15.01 8.00
N ILE A 153 -2.49 15.05 6.67
CA ILE A 153 -3.42 15.92 5.96
C ILE A 153 -4.65 15.14 5.54
N PHE A 154 -4.43 13.94 4.98
CA PHE A 154 -5.49 13.11 4.44
C PHE A 154 -5.15 11.62 4.56
N SER A 155 -6.19 10.78 4.66
CA SER A 155 -6.08 9.34 4.51
C SER A 155 -7.44 8.80 4.08
N GLY A 156 -7.50 8.20 2.91
CA GLY A 156 -8.73 7.69 2.34
C GLY A 156 -8.56 7.25 0.89
N THR A 157 -9.65 7.11 0.16
CA THR A 157 -9.57 6.75 -1.25
C THR A 157 -9.00 7.89 -2.10
N VAL A 158 -8.36 7.55 -3.21
CA VAL A 158 -7.86 8.55 -4.17
C VAL A 158 -9.02 9.39 -4.73
N GLU A 159 -10.18 8.77 -4.91
CA GLU A 159 -11.38 9.47 -5.37
C GLU A 159 -11.83 10.56 -4.39
N ASP A 160 -11.90 10.25 -3.08
CA ASP A 160 -12.27 11.22 -2.05
C ASP A 160 -11.25 12.34 -1.92
N TYR A 161 -9.95 12.02 -2.04
CA TYR A 161 -8.89 13.02 -2.05
C TYR A 161 -9.03 14.01 -3.21
N LYS A 162 -9.36 13.51 -4.40
CA LYS A 162 -9.61 14.40 -5.57
C LYS A 162 -10.84 15.29 -5.41
N LYS A 163 -11.89 14.81 -4.73
CA LYS A 163 -13.08 15.62 -4.43
C LYS A 163 -12.77 16.77 -3.47
N GLN A 164 -11.88 16.57 -2.49
CA GLN A 164 -11.49 17.64 -1.54
C GLN A 164 -10.63 18.75 -2.16
N LYS A 165 -10.00 18.48 -3.31
CA LYS A 165 -9.16 19.47 -4.01
C LYS A 165 -9.92 20.33 -5.03
N LYS A 166 -11.17 19.98 -5.32
CA LYS A 166 -12.07 20.80 -6.17
C LYS A 166 -12.81 21.82 -5.35
#